data_920f07aa1234ffce6393178b6ce798ea
#
_entry.id   920f07aa1234ffce6393178b6ce798ea
#
_cell.length_a   1.000
_cell.length_b   1.000
_cell.length_c   1.000
_cell.angle_alpha   90.00
_cell.angle_beta   90.00
_cell.angle_gamma   90.00
#
_symmetry.space_group_name_H-M   'P 1'
#
loop_
_entity.id
_entity.type
_entity.pdbx_description
1 polymer ?
#
loop_
_entity_poly.entity_id
_entity_poly.type
_entity_poly.pdbx_seq_one_letter_code
_entity_poly.pdbx_strand_id
1 'polypeptide(L)'
;MSWVGAVSILIGLLAIPVGVVNRDRRMLALMILAWAAHIACAYAYYMYVQTQTADTALSYFDPYEMVRMGFATGTLAVLQFVQAAKALIGGTYLDYFLMFQVLGVLGIALMLRSMQEVLGAFGASWSPLMTAMAFMPGTYFWTSAIGKDAPLFLAVALAGWSAMRLKSRWLWFAIALLIMAAIRPHIALIAAAGLAFAVMIGRGLPNYARFGAFVFAAICLVAVGITVQSSLAIDLSSAGSIANYVDNQVDSLSTAAGATDMASMPYFFKLLSLLYRPFFFDYNGIFSLVASLQNVFMIVVTYLLARNWRIWRDMFFASIAVRYATFFLFGMILFLTIIYYNVGLGLRQREMFTPALFFIVTAVFCHIRVPRSLPHRGPGEHRVTVPERVVSG
;
A
#
# COMPACT_ATOMS: atom_id res chain seq x y z
N MET A 1 10.59 -12.31 -25.01
CA MET A 1 9.50 -11.29 -24.95
C MET A 1 8.67 -11.42 -26.22
N SER A 2 7.39 -11.62 -26.08
CA SER A 2 6.45 -11.67 -27.21
C SER A 2 5.81 -10.29 -27.45
N TRP A 3 4.86 -10.22 -28.38
CA TRP A 3 4.06 -9.01 -28.62
C TRP A 3 3.28 -8.57 -27.35
N VAL A 4 2.86 -9.53 -26.49
CA VAL A 4 2.16 -9.25 -25.23
C VAL A 4 3.02 -8.42 -24.28
N GLY A 5 4.29 -8.77 -24.14
CA GLY A 5 5.23 -7.99 -23.33
C GLY A 5 5.50 -6.60 -23.91
N ALA A 6 5.65 -6.49 -25.23
CA ALA A 6 5.85 -5.19 -25.88
C ALA A 6 4.64 -4.26 -25.68
N VAL A 7 3.43 -4.77 -25.87
CA VAL A 7 2.18 -4.03 -25.63
C VAL A 7 2.06 -3.64 -24.14
N SER A 8 2.40 -4.53 -23.21
CA SER A 8 2.38 -4.23 -21.78
C SER A 8 3.32 -3.07 -21.41
N ILE A 9 4.53 -3.04 -21.98
CA ILE A 9 5.46 -1.92 -21.80
C ILE A 9 4.83 -0.60 -22.29
N LEU A 10 4.20 -0.61 -23.48
CA LEU A 10 3.54 0.58 -24.04
C LEU A 10 2.32 1.02 -23.21
N ILE A 11 1.50 0.07 -22.75
CA ILE A 11 0.37 0.39 -21.83
C ILE A 11 0.88 1.02 -20.54
N GLY A 12 2.03 0.59 -20.02
CA GLY A 12 2.68 1.19 -18.86
C GLY A 12 2.95 2.69 -19.01
N LEU A 13 3.12 3.21 -20.23
CA LEU A 13 3.25 4.65 -20.50
C LEU A 13 2.00 5.45 -20.09
N LEU A 14 0.82 4.82 -20.00
CA LEU A 14 -0.41 5.48 -19.52
C LEU A 14 -0.30 5.92 -18.04
N ALA A 15 0.64 5.37 -17.29
CA ALA A 15 0.93 5.85 -15.95
C ALA A 15 1.46 7.30 -15.94
N ILE A 16 2.14 7.74 -17.01
CA ILE A 16 2.71 9.09 -17.09
C ILE A 16 1.62 10.17 -17.00
N PRO A 17 0.60 10.21 -17.88
CA PRO A 17 -0.48 11.21 -17.77
C PRO A 17 -1.31 11.06 -16.49
N VAL A 18 -1.39 9.86 -15.91
CA VAL A 18 -2.04 9.66 -14.61
C VAL A 18 -1.24 10.32 -13.48
N GLY A 19 0.08 10.17 -13.47
CA GLY A 19 0.97 10.67 -12.41
C GLY A 19 1.38 12.14 -12.57
N VAL A 20 1.19 12.77 -13.73
CA VAL A 20 1.62 14.16 -13.97
C VAL A 20 0.44 15.12 -13.88
N VAL A 21 0.45 15.97 -12.86
CA VAL A 21 -0.50 17.08 -12.70
C VAL A 21 0.20 18.37 -13.15
N ASN A 22 -0.53 19.30 -13.82
CA ASN A 22 -0.05 20.62 -14.20
C ASN A 22 1.15 20.67 -15.17
N ARG A 23 1.39 19.62 -15.96
CA ARG A 23 2.47 19.55 -16.97
C ARG A 23 3.87 19.94 -16.43
N ASP A 24 4.14 19.68 -15.16
CA ASP A 24 5.44 19.92 -14.56
C ASP A 24 6.50 19.01 -15.17
N ARG A 25 7.55 19.62 -15.75
CA ARG A 25 8.65 18.86 -16.41
C ARG A 25 9.40 17.95 -15.43
N ARG A 26 9.51 18.33 -14.15
CA ARG A 26 10.18 17.50 -13.12
C ARG A 26 9.34 16.27 -12.84
N MET A 27 8.02 16.43 -12.77
CA MET A 27 7.10 15.30 -12.59
C MET A 27 7.07 14.40 -13.81
N LEU A 28 7.11 14.97 -15.01
CA LEU A 28 7.22 14.18 -16.25
C LEU A 28 8.51 13.34 -16.25
N ALA A 29 9.65 13.95 -15.96
CA ALA A 29 10.92 13.23 -15.85
C ALA A 29 10.88 12.14 -14.76
N LEU A 30 10.33 12.45 -13.59
CA LEU A 30 10.18 11.50 -12.49
C LEU A 30 9.30 10.31 -12.89
N MET A 31 8.18 10.54 -13.58
CA MET A 31 7.30 9.47 -14.03
C MET A 31 7.91 8.61 -15.15
N ILE A 32 8.68 9.21 -16.07
CA ILE A 32 9.42 8.45 -17.10
C ILE A 32 10.47 7.56 -16.43
N LEU A 33 11.23 8.11 -15.48
CA LEU A 33 12.22 7.34 -14.70
C LEU A 33 11.56 6.26 -13.87
N ALA A 34 10.40 6.54 -13.24
CA ALA A 34 9.64 5.56 -12.48
C ALA A 34 9.16 4.40 -13.37
N TRP A 35 8.63 4.69 -14.54
CA TRP A 35 8.22 3.67 -15.51
C TRP A 35 9.41 2.81 -15.98
N ALA A 36 10.52 3.43 -16.34
CA ALA A 36 11.72 2.71 -16.78
C ALA A 36 12.32 1.84 -15.65
N ALA A 37 12.42 2.39 -14.43
CA ALA A 37 12.90 1.66 -13.27
C ALA A 37 11.99 0.47 -12.93
N HIS A 38 10.67 0.62 -13.09
CA HIS A 38 9.72 -0.46 -12.82
C HIS A 38 9.86 -1.61 -13.82
N ILE A 39 10.10 -1.30 -15.11
CA ILE A 39 10.42 -2.32 -16.13
C ILE A 39 11.74 -3.03 -15.76
N ALA A 40 12.77 -2.27 -15.40
CA ALA A 40 14.05 -2.84 -14.99
C ALA A 40 13.89 -3.78 -13.77
N CYS A 41 13.07 -3.39 -12.79
CA CYS A 41 12.74 -4.24 -11.64
C CYS A 41 11.95 -5.49 -12.02
N ALA A 42 11.04 -5.41 -13.02
CA ALA A 42 10.34 -6.60 -13.53
C ALA A 42 11.32 -7.61 -14.14
N TYR A 43 12.28 -7.15 -14.92
CA TYR A 43 13.36 -8.01 -15.43
C TYR A 43 14.25 -8.56 -14.31
N ALA A 44 14.63 -7.71 -13.36
CA ALA A 44 15.47 -8.14 -12.24
C ALA A 44 14.77 -9.21 -11.39
N TYR A 45 13.47 -9.02 -11.12
CA TYR A 45 12.68 -10.02 -10.37
C TYR A 45 12.52 -11.32 -11.17
N TYR A 46 12.24 -11.22 -12.48
CA TYR A 46 12.17 -12.38 -13.36
C TYR A 46 13.47 -13.19 -13.34
N MET A 47 14.64 -12.53 -13.43
CA MET A 47 15.96 -13.19 -13.33
C MET A 47 16.19 -13.80 -11.95
N TYR A 48 15.79 -13.09 -10.89
CA TYR A 48 15.92 -13.56 -9.51
C TYR A 48 15.15 -14.86 -9.27
N VAL A 49 13.87 -14.95 -9.67
CA VAL A 49 13.06 -16.13 -9.43
C VAL A 49 13.56 -17.36 -10.16
N GLN A 50 14.23 -17.20 -11.31
CA GLN A 50 14.83 -18.33 -12.04
C GLN A 50 16.02 -18.95 -11.30
N THR A 51 16.61 -18.25 -10.33
CA THR A 51 17.70 -18.77 -9.49
C THR A 51 17.19 -19.42 -8.20
N GLN A 52 15.87 -19.32 -7.93
CA GLN A 52 15.26 -19.87 -6.71
C GLN A 52 14.72 -21.27 -6.97
N THR A 53 14.85 -22.15 -5.96
CA THR A 53 14.28 -23.53 -6.01
C THR A 53 12.77 -23.55 -5.87
N ALA A 54 12.16 -22.51 -5.27
CA ALA A 54 10.71 -22.37 -5.11
C ALA A 54 10.25 -21.04 -5.71
N ASP A 55 9.83 -21.06 -6.98
CA ASP A 55 9.27 -19.91 -7.68
C ASP A 55 7.75 -19.84 -7.50
N THR A 56 7.29 -19.03 -6.54
CA THR A 56 5.85 -18.83 -6.32
C THR A 56 5.18 -18.05 -7.44
N ALA A 57 5.93 -17.27 -8.25
CA ALA A 57 5.38 -16.57 -9.41
C ALA A 57 5.12 -17.53 -10.57
N LEU A 58 5.94 -18.58 -10.72
CA LEU A 58 5.74 -19.62 -11.73
C LEU A 58 4.43 -20.37 -11.49
N SER A 59 4.05 -20.65 -10.24
CA SER A 59 2.79 -21.33 -9.93
C SER A 59 1.54 -20.58 -10.40
N TYR A 60 1.60 -19.27 -10.59
CA TYR A 60 0.51 -18.51 -11.21
C TYR A 60 0.49 -18.65 -12.74
N PHE A 61 1.65 -18.76 -13.36
CA PHE A 61 1.79 -18.86 -14.82
C PHE A 61 1.59 -20.30 -15.32
N ASP A 62 2.16 -21.27 -14.61
CA ASP A 62 2.10 -22.71 -14.93
C ASP A 62 1.75 -23.53 -13.69
N PRO A 63 0.47 -23.60 -13.32
CA PRO A 63 0.02 -24.30 -12.13
C PRO A 63 0.12 -25.83 -12.33
N TYR A 64 0.47 -26.54 -11.25
CA TYR A 64 0.56 -28.01 -11.24
C TYR A 64 -0.79 -28.70 -11.49
N GLU A 65 -1.90 -28.03 -11.18
CA GLU A 65 -3.26 -28.57 -11.32
C GLU A 65 -4.12 -27.67 -12.22
N MET A 66 -5.10 -28.30 -12.85
CA MET A 66 -6.06 -27.58 -13.68
C MET A 66 -6.88 -26.59 -12.85
N VAL A 67 -6.85 -25.32 -13.24
CA VAL A 67 -7.54 -24.25 -12.53
C VAL A 67 -9.00 -24.20 -12.91
N ARG A 68 -9.87 -24.49 -11.95
CA ARG A 68 -11.31 -24.31 -12.15
C ARG A 68 -11.65 -22.84 -12.16
N MET A 69 -12.34 -22.38 -13.21
CA MET A 69 -12.82 -21.00 -13.31
C MET A 69 -14.09 -20.83 -12.49
N GLY A 70 -14.22 -19.72 -11.76
CA GLY A 70 -15.37 -19.42 -10.91
C GLY A 70 -15.10 -18.20 -10.03
N PHE A 71 -16.01 -17.94 -9.09
CA PHE A 71 -15.78 -16.89 -8.10
C PHE A 71 -14.67 -17.33 -7.13
N ALA A 72 -13.62 -16.54 -7.08
CA ALA A 72 -12.47 -16.82 -6.23
C ALA A 72 -11.87 -15.53 -5.66
N THR A 73 -11.19 -15.68 -4.53
CA THR A 73 -10.44 -14.60 -3.87
C THR A 73 -9.01 -15.05 -3.60
N GLY A 74 -8.13 -14.08 -3.30
CA GLY A 74 -6.77 -14.36 -2.89
C GLY A 74 -5.87 -14.88 -4.02
N THR A 75 -5.13 -15.93 -3.72
CA THR A 75 -4.22 -16.57 -4.68
C THR A 75 -4.96 -17.10 -5.90
N LEU A 76 -6.13 -17.73 -5.66
CA LEU A 76 -6.93 -18.33 -6.74
C LEU A 76 -7.49 -17.27 -7.70
N ALA A 77 -7.87 -16.08 -7.22
CA ALA A 77 -8.32 -14.99 -8.11
C ALA A 77 -7.22 -14.52 -9.05
N VAL A 78 -5.99 -14.33 -8.55
CA VAL A 78 -4.84 -13.97 -9.39
C VAL A 78 -4.50 -15.09 -10.38
N LEU A 79 -4.55 -16.34 -9.91
CA LEU A 79 -4.30 -17.51 -10.73
C LEU A 79 -5.30 -17.61 -11.89
N GLN A 80 -6.60 -17.49 -11.61
CA GLN A 80 -7.66 -17.49 -12.63
C GLN A 80 -7.47 -16.34 -13.64
N PHE A 81 -7.12 -15.14 -13.15
CA PHE A 81 -6.82 -14.00 -14.01
C PHE A 81 -5.67 -14.30 -14.99
N VAL A 82 -4.56 -14.84 -14.48
CA VAL A 82 -3.38 -15.19 -15.29
C VAL A 82 -3.73 -16.28 -16.30
N GLN A 83 -4.44 -17.34 -15.89
CA GLN A 83 -4.83 -18.43 -16.78
C GLN A 83 -5.84 -17.97 -17.85
N ALA A 84 -6.81 -17.13 -17.48
CA ALA A 84 -7.74 -16.54 -18.45
C ALA A 84 -7.00 -15.66 -19.46
N ALA A 85 -6.09 -14.81 -19.01
CA ALA A 85 -5.28 -13.99 -19.91
C ALA A 85 -4.38 -14.87 -20.81
N LYS A 86 -3.75 -15.92 -20.26
CA LYS A 86 -2.93 -16.87 -21.04
C LYS A 86 -3.75 -17.57 -22.14
N ALA A 87 -4.98 -17.95 -21.84
CA ALA A 87 -5.88 -18.57 -22.81
C ALA A 87 -6.33 -17.59 -23.93
N LEU A 88 -6.50 -16.29 -23.60
CA LEU A 88 -6.99 -15.29 -24.54
C LEU A 88 -5.90 -14.67 -25.42
N ILE A 89 -4.74 -14.34 -24.84
CA ILE A 89 -3.69 -13.57 -25.52
C ILE A 89 -2.36 -14.31 -25.62
N GLY A 90 -2.22 -15.49 -25.01
CA GLY A 90 -0.96 -16.25 -24.97
C GLY A 90 0.13 -15.54 -24.16
N GLY A 91 1.36 -15.60 -24.66
CA GLY A 91 2.51 -14.92 -24.05
C GLY A 91 3.43 -15.86 -23.28
N THR A 92 4.63 -15.36 -22.97
CA THR A 92 5.67 -16.05 -22.22
C THR A 92 5.61 -15.69 -20.74
N TYR A 93 6.31 -16.42 -19.89
CA TYR A 93 6.38 -16.12 -18.44
C TYR A 93 6.86 -14.69 -18.18
N LEU A 94 7.88 -14.20 -18.90
CA LEU A 94 8.35 -12.81 -18.81
C LEU A 94 7.26 -11.78 -19.17
N ASP A 95 6.42 -12.08 -20.15
CA ASP A 95 5.38 -11.12 -20.59
C ASP A 95 4.37 -10.83 -19.48
N TYR A 96 4.12 -11.80 -18.60
CA TYR A 96 3.24 -11.62 -17.44
C TYR A 96 3.89 -10.79 -16.33
N PHE A 97 5.21 -10.84 -16.15
CA PHE A 97 5.90 -9.85 -15.31
C PHE A 97 5.70 -8.44 -15.87
N LEU A 98 5.88 -8.27 -17.18
CA LEU A 98 5.66 -6.99 -17.85
C LEU A 98 4.19 -6.53 -17.82
N MET A 99 3.24 -7.44 -17.75
CA MET A 99 1.82 -7.11 -17.57
C MET A 99 1.53 -6.66 -16.14
N PHE A 100 2.05 -7.35 -15.12
CA PHE A 100 1.83 -7.00 -13.73
C PHE A 100 2.56 -5.71 -13.33
N GLN A 101 3.73 -5.42 -13.92
CA GLN A 101 4.41 -4.14 -13.70
C GLN A 101 3.56 -2.94 -14.11
N VAL A 102 2.63 -3.07 -15.07
CA VAL A 102 1.70 -1.99 -15.44
C VAL A 102 0.83 -1.61 -14.25
N LEU A 103 0.31 -2.59 -13.50
CA LEU A 103 -0.49 -2.34 -12.30
C LEU A 103 0.35 -1.62 -11.24
N GLY A 104 1.59 -2.06 -11.02
CA GLY A 104 2.51 -1.45 -10.07
C GLY A 104 2.83 0.00 -10.42
N VAL A 105 3.21 0.29 -11.67
CA VAL A 105 3.55 1.66 -12.07
C VAL A 105 2.33 2.59 -12.08
N LEU A 106 1.13 2.11 -12.38
CA LEU A 106 -0.11 2.86 -12.21
C LEU A 106 -0.38 3.19 -10.74
N GLY A 107 -0.10 2.24 -9.83
CA GLY A 107 -0.16 2.47 -8.39
C GLY A 107 0.81 3.57 -7.93
N ILE A 108 2.06 3.56 -8.41
CA ILE A 108 3.05 4.61 -8.16
C ILE A 108 2.54 5.96 -8.71
N ALA A 109 1.98 5.98 -9.91
CA ALA A 109 1.43 7.18 -10.52
C ALA A 109 0.30 7.79 -9.68
N LEU A 110 -0.63 6.98 -9.18
CA LEU A 110 -1.73 7.44 -8.31
C LEU A 110 -1.23 7.92 -6.94
N MET A 111 -0.25 7.22 -6.36
CA MET A 111 0.41 7.65 -5.13
C MET A 111 1.05 9.03 -5.33
N LEU A 112 1.85 9.21 -6.37
CA LEU A 112 2.49 10.50 -6.69
C LEU A 112 1.47 11.59 -7.01
N ARG A 113 0.38 11.26 -7.72
CA ARG A 113 -0.72 12.20 -7.98
C ARG A 113 -1.35 12.67 -6.68
N SER A 114 -1.61 11.79 -5.74
CA SER A 114 -2.13 12.15 -4.42
C SER A 114 -1.21 13.14 -3.69
N MET A 115 0.09 12.87 -3.73
CA MET A 115 1.10 13.75 -3.14
C MET A 115 1.17 15.11 -3.83
N GLN A 116 1.08 15.16 -5.17
CA GLN A 116 1.05 16.41 -5.93
C GLN A 116 -0.20 17.22 -5.66
N GLU A 117 -1.37 16.59 -5.54
CA GLU A 117 -2.60 17.29 -5.18
C GLU A 117 -2.50 17.94 -3.79
N VAL A 118 -1.82 17.29 -2.83
CA VAL A 118 -1.49 17.89 -1.53
C VAL A 118 -0.51 19.03 -1.69
N LEU A 119 0.62 18.84 -2.38
CA LEU A 119 1.62 19.88 -2.63
C LEU A 119 1.01 21.08 -3.34
N GLY A 120 0.13 20.87 -4.33
CA GLY A 120 -0.56 21.90 -5.10
C GLY A 120 -1.42 22.81 -4.25
N ALA A 121 -2.04 22.30 -3.18
CA ALA A 121 -2.78 23.11 -2.22
C ALA A 121 -1.88 24.11 -1.47
N PHE A 122 -0.57 23.86 -1.42
CA PHE A 122 0.44 24.74 -0.82
C PHE A 122 1.30 25.45 -1.88
N GLY A 123 0.87 25.48 -3.15
CA GLY A 123 1.56 26.18 -4.23
C GLY A 123 2.83 25.50 -4.74
N ALA A 124 3.05 24.23 -4.42
CA ALA A 124 4.18 23.43 -4.89
C ALA A 124 3.69 22.25 -5.76
N SER A 125 4.52 21.84 -6.73
CA SER A 125 4.23 20.67 -7.59
C SER A 125 5.16 19.48 -7.31
N TRP A 126 6.28 19.72 -6.64
CA TRP A 126 7.34 18.77 -6.40
C TRP A 126 8.07 19.02 -5.08
N SER A 127 8.63 17.95 -4.50
CA SER A 127 9.56 18.03 -3.37
C SER A 127 10.62 16.93 -3.44
N PRO A 128 11.86 17.15 -2.92
CA PRO A 128 12.88 16.11 -2.83
C PRO A 128 12.42 14.88 -2.02
N LEU A 129 11.65 15.11 -0.95
CA LEU A 129 11.09 14.05 -0.13
C LEU A 129 10.12 13.17 -0.93
N MET A 130 9.27 13.77 -1.78
CA MET A 130 8.39 13.02 -2.68
C MET A 130 9.20 12.17 -3.66
N THR A 131 10.30 12.68 -4.21
CA THR A 131 11.19 11.91 -5.07
C THR A 131 11.81 10.72 -4.33
N ALA A 132 12.31 10.92 -3.10
CA ALA A 132 12.85 9.85 -2.28
C ALA A 132 11.79 8.76 -1.99
N MET A 133 10.56 9.16 -1.68
CA MET A 133 9.43 8.24 -1.48
C MET A 133 9.01 7.53 -2.78
N ALA A 134 9.12 8.21 -3.92
CA ALA A 134 8.81 7.64 -5.23
C ALA A 134 9.72 6.49 -5.63
N PHE A 135 11.01 6.54 -5.25
CA PHE A 135 12.02 5.55 -5.64
C PHE A 135 12.37 4.58 -4.49
N MET A 136 11.39 4.20 -3.68
CA MET A 136 11.59 3.15 -2.67
C MET A 136 11.83 1.80 -3.34
N PRO A 137 13.01 1.16 -3.15
CA PRO A 137 13.37 -0.06 -3.88
C PRO A 137 12.39 -1.22 -3.67
N GLY A 138 11.92 -1.40 -2.43
CA GLY A 138 10.95 -2.44 -2.10
C GLY A 138 9.64 -2.29 -2.87
N THR A 139 9.13 -1.06 -3.02
CA THR A 139 7.92 -0.80 -3.79
C THR A 139 8.07 -1.29 -5.23
N TYR A 140 9.18 -0.96 -5.89
CA TYR A 140 9.43 -1.37 -7.28
C TYR A 140 9.59 -2.88 -7.39
N PHE A 141 10.39 -3.49 -6.51
CA PHE A 141 10.67 -4.91 -6.56
C PHE A 141 9.39 -5.75 -6.37
N TRP A 142 8.63 -5.50 -5.30
CA TRP A 142 7.46 -6.32 -4.98
C TRP A 142 6.24 -6.06 -5.86
N THR A 143 6.10 -4.86 -6.45
CA THR A 143 4.95 -4.54 -7.30
C THR A 143 5.21 -4.78 -8.80
N SER A 144 6.37 -5.30 -9.18
CA SER A 144 6.70 -5.66 -10.56
C SER A 144 6.51 -7.14 -10.89
N ALA A 145 6.18 -7.96 -9.89
CA ALA A 145 6.06 -9.42 -10.04
C ALA A 145 4.62 -9.88 -10.27
N ILE A 146 4.49 -11.06 -10.90
CA ILE A 146 3.22 -11.78 -10.98
C ILE A 146 2.79 -12.13 -9.55
N GLY A 147 1.61 -11.70 -9.14
CA GLY A 147 1.09 -12.00 -7.82
C GLY A 147 0.07 -10.99 -7.30
N LYS A 148 -0.15 -11.04 -6.00
CA LYS A 148 -1.16 -10.23 -5.30
C LYS A 148 -0.74 -8.78 -5.05
N ASP A 149 0.56 -8.48 -5.07
CA ASP A 149 1.08 -7.21 -4.53
C ASP A 149 0.88 -6.04 -5.49
N ALA A 150 1.12 -6.22 -6.80
CA ALA A 150 0.90 -5.18 -7.81
C ALA A 150 -0.56 -4.68 -7.86
N PRO A 151 -1.58 -5.55 -8.02
CA PRO A 151 -2.97 -5.10 -8.03
C PRO A 151 -3.43 -4.54 -6.68
N LEU A 152 -2.91 -5.07 -5.57
CA LEU A 152 -3.25 -4.56 -4.24
C LEU A 152 -2.65 -3.18 -3.99
N PHE A 153 -1.39 -2.96 -4.36
CA PHE A 153 -0.73 -1.65 -4.27
C PHE A 153 -1.48 -0.59 -5.10
N LEU A 154 -1.87 -0.94 -6.34
CA LEU A 154 -2.71 -0.09 -7.17
C LEU A 154 -4.02 0.26 -6.47
N ALA A 155 -4.71 -0.73 -5.90
CA ALA A 155 -5.99 -0.51 -5.22
C ALA A 155 -5.85 0.39 -3.99
N VAL A 156 -4.80 0.22 -3.17
CA VAL A 156 -4.53 1.08 -2.02
C VAL A 156 -4.23 2.52 -2.44
N ALA A 157 -3.40 2.69 -3.47
CA ALA A 157 -3.10 4.02 -4.01
C ALA A 157 -4.36 4.70 -4.60
N LEU A 158 -5.20 3.93 -5.30
CA LEU A 158 -6.47 4.40 -5.86
C LEU A 158 -7.46 4.80 -4.75
N ALA A 159 -7.57 4.02 -3.68
CA ALA A 159 -8.41 4.36 -2.53
C ALA A 159 -7.94 5.65 -1.84
N GLY A 160 -6.63 5.81 -1.62
CA GLY A 160 -6.04 7.02 -1.05
C GLY A 160 -6.32 8.26 -1.90
N TRP A 161 -6.09 8.17 -3.21
CA TRP A 161 -6.41 9.25 -4.15
C TRP A 161 -7.90 9.57 -4.21
N SER A 162 -8.75 8.56 -4.15
CA SER A 162 -10.20 8.73 -4.18
C SER A 162 -10.73 9.41 -2.91
N ALA A 163 -10.16 9.08 -1.75
CA ALA A 163 -10.55 9.63 -0.45
C ALA A 163 -10.31 11.16 -0.37
N MET A 164 -9.41 11.73 -1.18
CA MET A 164 -9.16 13.17 -1.22
C MET A 164 -10.36 13.97 -1.73
N ARG A 165 -11.14 13.40 -2.65
CA ARG A 165 -12.36 13.99 -3.23
C ARG A 165 -13.46 12.95 -3.30
N LEU A 166 -13.83 12.39 -2.16
CA LEU A 166 -14.68 11.21 -2.08
C LEU A 166 -16.02 11.42 -2.81
N LYS A 167 -16.64 12.59 -2.73
CA LYS A 167 -17.92 12.90 -3.39
C LYS A 167 -17.87 12.72 -4.91
N SER A 168 -16.79 13.14 -5.55
CA SER A 168 -16.61 13.05 -7.01
C SER A 168 -15.90 11.78 -7.46
N ARG A 169 -15.19 11.09 -6.54
CA ARG A 169 -14.36 9.91 -6.83
C ARG A 169 -14.85 8.64 -6.12
N TRP A 170 -16.09 8.63 -5.62
CA TRP A 170 -16.64 7.49 -4.86
C TRP A 170 -16.61 6.19 -5.66
N LEU A 171 -16.85 6.27 -6.99
CA LEU A 171 -16.80 5.10 -7.87
C LEU A 171 -15.41 4.48 -7.92
N TRP A 172 -14.37 5.31 -7.99
CA TRP A 172 -12.97 4.85 -7.95
C TRP A 172 -12.62 4.22 -6.60
N PHE A 173 -13.16 4.77 -5.52
CA PHE A 173 -13.01 4.15 -4.19
C PHE A 173 -13.70 2.79 -4.14
N ALA A 174 -14.90 2.66 -4.69
CA ALA A 174 -15.62 1.38 -4.78
C ALA A 174 -14.84 0.36 -5.63
N ILE A 175 -14.28 0.77 -6.78
CA ILE A 175 -13.43 -0.08 -7.62
C ILE A 175 -12.19 -0.54 -6.83
N ALA A 176 -11.57 0.35 -6.07
CA ALA A 176 -10.42 0.01 -5.22
C ALA A 176 -10.81 -1.06 -4.17
N LEU A 177 -11.96 -0.90 -3.51
CA LEU A 177 -12.47 -1.90 -2.56
C LEU A 177 -12.75 -3.25 -3.23
N LEU A 178 -13.31 -3.27 -4.44
CA LEU A 178 -13.56 -4.50 -5.18
C LEU A 178 -12.26 -5.23 -5.55
N ILE A 179 -11.24 -4.50 -6.01
CA ILE A 179 -9.92 -5.08 -6.28
C ILE A 179 -9.31 -5.63 -5.00
N MET A 180 -9.35 -4.88 -3.89
CA MET A 180 -8.86 -5.36 -2.58
C MET A 180 -9.63 -6.61 -2.13
N ALA A 181 -10.97 -6.63 -2.28
CA ALA A 181 -11.81 -7.75 -1.89
C ALA A 181 -11.50 -9.02 -2.69
N ALA A 182 -11.25 -8.88 -4.00
CA ALA A 182 -10.84 -9.99 -4.84
C ALA A 182 -9.47 -10.56 -4.46
N ILE A 183 -8.52 -9.70 -4.07
CA ILE A 183 -7.12 -10.10 -3.81
C ILE A 183 -6.90 -10.46 -2.33
N ARG A 184 -7.38 -9.63 -1.39
CA ARG A 184 -7.26 -9.79 0.06
C ARG A 184 -8.48 -9.20 0.77
N PRO A 185 -9.56 -9.96 0.97
CA PRO A 185 -10.82 -9.46 1.53
C PRO A 185 -10.67 -8.70 2.85
N HIS A 186 -9.80 -9.15 3.74
CA HIS A 186 -9.53 -8.48 5.01
C HIS A 186 -8.96 -7.06 4.83
N ILE A 187 -8.19 -6.79 3.79
CA ILE A 187 -7.66 -5.44 3.51
C ILE A 187 -8.79 -4.53 3.00
N ALA A 188 -9.70 -5.05 2.17
CA ALA A 188 -10.89 -4.31 1.75
C ALA A 188 -11.75 -3.90 2.96
N LEU A 189 -11.93 -4.80 3.92
CA LEU A 189 -12.70 -4.55 5.13
C LEU A 189 -12.01 -3.51 6.04
N ILE A 190 -10.67 -3.59 6.19
CA ILE A 190 -9.88 -2.57 6.93
C ILE A 190 -10.00 -1.20 6.24
N ALA A 191 -9.95 -1.15 4.90
CA ALA A 191 -10.11 0.10 4.16
C ALA A 191 -11.53 0.67 4.30
N ALA A 192 -12.56 -0.18 4.22
CA ALA A 192 -13.95 0.21 4.41
C ALA A 192 -14.22 0.71 5.84
N ALA A 193 -13.72 0.00 6.87
CA ALA A 193 -13.79 0.42 8.26
C ALA A 193 -13.04 1.75 8.48
N GLY A 194 -11.84 1.89 7.89
CA GLY A 194 -11.06 3.12 7.96
C GLY A 194 -11.81 4.32 7.39
N LEU A 195 -12.51 4.15 6.26
CA LEU A 195 -13.37 5.20 5.70
C LEU A 195 -14.56 5.51 6.61
N ALA A 196 -15.22 4.49 7.13
CA ALA A 196 -16.36 4.66 8.04
C ALA A 196 -15.95 5.43 9.31
N PHE A 197 -14.81 5.09 9.94
CA PHE A 197 -14.27 5.87 11.06
C PHE A 197 -13.89 7.30 10.66
N ALA A 198 -13.31 7.49 9.47
CA ALA A 198 -12.97 8.82 8.98
C ALA A 198 -14.22 9.71 8.79
N VAL A 199 -15.31 9.11 8.34
CA VAL A 199 -16.62 9.77 8.20
C VAL A 199 -17.24 10.04 9.57
N MET A 200 -17.24 9.06 10.48
CA MET A 200 -17.81 9.17 11.82
C MET A 200 -17.25 10.35 12.63
N ILE A 201 -15.92 10.58 12.57
CA ILE A 201 -15.25 11.67 13.27
C ILE A 201 -15.42 13.01 12.54
N GLY A 202 -15.91 12.99 11.29
CA GLY A 202 -16.14 14.19 10.48
C GLY A 202 -17.13 15.17 11.12
N ARG A 203 -16.92 16.47 10.92
CA ARG A 203 -17.87 17.51 11.36
C ARG A 203 -18.95 17.69 10.30
N GLY A 204 -20.17 18.08 10.76
CA GLY A 204 -21.28 18.42 9.86
C GLY A 204 -22.20 17.25 9.46
N LEU A 205 -21.96 16.03 9.96
CA LEU A 205 -22.87 14.91 9.75
C LEU A 205 -23.88 14.79 10.90
N PRO A 206 -25.14 14.44 10.62
CA PRO A 206 -26.14 14.15 11.64
C PRO A 206 -25.76 12.89 12.44
N ASN A 207 -26.25 12.82 13.69
CA ASN A 207 -25.89 11.73 14.61
C ASN A 207 -26.27 10.34 14.09
N TYR A 208 -27.37 10.20 13.37
CA TYR A 208 -27.77 8.91 12.78
C TYR A 208 -26.79 8.43 11.71
N ALA A 209 -26.22 9.35 10.89
CA ALA A 209 -25.22 8.98 9.90
C ALA A 209 -23.88 8.56 10.55
N ARG A 210 -23.50 9.22 11.65
CA ARG A 210 -22.31 8.81 12.45
C ARG A 210 -22.52 7.46 13.09
N PHE A 211 -23.70 7.21 13.67
CA PHE A 211 -24.05 5.92 14.24
C PHE A 211 -24.06 4.82 13.18
N GLY A 212 -24.64 5.08 12.00
CA GLY A 212 -24.59 4.15 10.86
C GLY A 212 -23.16 3.83 10.43
N ALA A 213 -22.28 4.83 10.33
CA ALA A 213 -20.86 4.64 10.01
C ALA A 213 -20.14 3.81 11.11
N PHE A 214 -20.46 4.03 12.38
CA PHE A 214 -19.91 3.25 13.50
C PHE A 214 -20.34 1.77 13.41
N VAL A 215 -21.63 1.51 13.22
CA VAL A 215 -22.14 0.14 13.07
C VAL A 215 -21.50 -0.55 11.86
N PHE A 216 -21.41 0.15 10.73
CA PHE A 216 -20.75 -0.39 9.53
C PHE A 216 -19.28 -0.70 9.77
N ALA A 217 -18.53 0.19 10.45
CA ALA A 217 -17.13 -0.07 10.80
C ALA A 217 -17.00 -1.29 11.71
N ALA A 218 -17.88 -1.42 12.71
CA ALA A 218 -17.89 -2.58 13.61
C ALA A 218 -18.15 -3.88 12.85
N ILE A 219 -19.14 -3.89 11.94
CA ILE A 219 -19.43 -5.04 11.05
C ILE A 219 -18.18 -5.40 10.22
N CYS A 220 -17.52 -4.41 9.61
CA CYS A 220 -16.29 -4.65 8.83
C CYS A 220 -15.18 -5.27 9.69
N LEU A 221 -14.98 -4.79 10.92
CA LEU A 221 -13.95 -5.34 11.82
C LEU A 221 -14.26 -6.77 12.25
N VAL A 222 -15.51 -7.07 12.56
CA VAL A 222 -15.95 -8.46 12.84
C VAL A 222 -15.73 -9.34 11.62
N ALA A 223 -16.10 -8.87 10.43
CA ALA A 223 -15.89 -9.60 9.19
C ALA A 223 -14.40 -9.82 8.88
N VAL A 224 -13.49 -8.90 9.24
CA VAL A 224 -12.02 -9.13 9.19
C VAL A 224 -11.66 -10.32 10.05
N GLY A 225 -12.12 -10.36 11.30
CA GLY A 225 -11.86 -11.48 12.21
C GLY A 225 -12.31 -12.83 11.63
N ILE A 226 -13.55 -12.89 11.15
CA ILE A 226 -14.11 -14.11 10.53
C ILE A 226 -13.31 -14.52 9.28
N THR A 227 -12.97 -13.55 8.41
CA THR A 227 -12.22 -13.83 7.18
C THR A 227 -10.80 -14.34 7.49
N VAL A 228 -10.16 -13.79 8.50
CA VAL A 228 -8.84 -14.24 8.96
C VAL A 228 -8.93 -15.64 9.55
N GLN A 229 -9.89 -15.87 10.42
CA GLN A 229 -10.11 -17.18 11.04
C GLN A 229 -10.35 -18.27 10.00
N SER A 230 -11.21 -18.01 9.01
CA SER A 230 -11.50 -18.99 7.95
C SER A 230 -10.35 -19.18 6.96
N SER A 231 -9.62 -18.11 6.62
CA SER A 231 -8.55 -18.16 5.61
C SER A 231 -7.23 -18.74 6.13
N LEU A 232 -6.96 -18.58 7.43
CA LEU A 232 -5.73 -19.01 8.07
C LEU A 232 -5.94 -20.25 8.96
N ALA A 233 -7.18 -20.73 9.10
CA ALA A 233 -7.56 -21.79 10.02
C ALA A 233 -7.10 -21.50 11.47
N ILE A 234 -7.15 -20.23 11.89
CA ILE A 234 -6.73 -19.77 13.22
C ILE A 234 -7.99 -19.48 14.04
N ASP A 235 -8.06 -20.02 15.24
CA ASP A 235 -9.04 -19.57 16.23
C ASP A 235 -8.52 -18.31 16.93
N LEU A 236 -9.06 -17.14 16.55
CA LEU A 236 -8.68 -15.85 17.13
C LEU A 236 -9.10 -15.68 18.60
N SER A 237 -9.98 -16.55 19.11
CA SER A 237 -10.38 -16.54 20.53
C SER A 237 -9.31 -17.16 21.44
N SER A 238 -8.36 -17.89 20.88
CA SER A 238 -7.29 -18.59 21.59
C SER A 238 -5.92 -18.04 21.22
N ALA A 239 -5.21 -17.47 22.19
CA ALA A 239 -3.82 -17.05 22.01
C ALA A 239 -2.89 -18.22 21.62
N GLY A 240 -3.18 -19.43 22.08
CA GLY A 240 -2.45 -20.63 21.71
C GLY A 240 -2.62 -21.01 20.25
N SER A 241 -3.80 -20.82 19.67
CA SER A 241 -4.06 -21.08 18.24
C SER A 241 -3.26 -20.15 17.32
N ILE A 242 -3.15 -18.86 17.71
CA ILE A 242 -2.31 -17.88 16.99
C ILE A 242 -0.83 -18.27 17.07
N ALA A 243 -0.36 -18.66 18.26
CA ALA A 243 1.01 -19.11 18.45
C ALA A 243 1.32 -20.34 17.61
N ASN A 244 0.47 -21.38 17.66
CA ASN A 244 0.63 -22.61 16.88
C ASN A 244 0.62 -22.34 15.35
N TYR A 245 -0.20 -21.40 14.87
CA TYR A 245 -0.17 -21.02 13.46
C TYR A 245 1.17 -20.38 13.08
N VAL A 246 1.68 -19.45 13.91
CA VAL A 246 2.96 -18.81 13.66
C VAL A 246 4.08 -19.84 13.70
N ASP A 247 4.08 -20.77 14.67
CA ASP A 247 5.07 -21.85 14.79
C ASP A 247 5.05 -22.77 13.56
N ASN A 248 3.87 -23.22 13.12
CA ASN A 248 3.73 -24.05 11.92
C ASN A 248 4.21 -23.31 10.65
N GLN A 249 3.99 -21.99 10.55
CA GLN A 249 4.51 -21.19 9.43
C GLN A 249 6.01 -20.98 9.51
N VAL A 250 6.57 -20.81 10.71
CA VAL A 250 8.02 -20.74 10.93
C VAL A 250 8.68 -22.07 10.56
N ASP A 251 8.11 -23.19 10.99
CA ASP A 251 8.64 -24.54 10.68
C ASP A 251 8.60 -24.81 9.18
N SER A 252 7.50 -24.48 8.49
CA SER A 252 7.36 -24.65 7.05
C SER A 252 8.33 -23.78 6.23
N LEU A 253 8.83 -22.69 6.80
CA LEU A 253 9.75 -21.73 6.18
C LEU A 253 11.12 -21.69 6.86
N SER A 254 11.42 -22.61 7.76
CA SER A 254 12.69 -22.68 8.51
C SER A 254 13.93 -22.76 7.61
N THR A 255 13.75 -23.28 6.38
CA THR A 255 14.79 -23.33 5.34
C THR A 255 14.82 -22.08 4.46
N ALA A 256 13.83 -21.17 4.57
CA ALA A 256 13.78 -19.97 3.76
C ALA A 256 14.66 -18.85 4.35
N ALA A 257 15.29 -18.07 3.47
CA ALA A 257 16.08 -16.90 3.87
C ALA A 257 15.22 -15.91 4.68
N GLY A 258 15.69 -15.53 5.87
CA GLY A 258 14.97 -14.61 6.76
C GLY A 258 14.03 -15.26 7.77
N ALA A 259 14.02 -16.59 7.88
CA ALA A 259 13.38 -17.28 8.99
C ALA A 259 14.03 -16.82 10.31
N THR A 260 13.21 -16.23 11.18
CA THR A 260 13.60 -15.82 12.54
C THR A 260 12.48 -16.29 13.45
N ASP A 261 12.81 -16.80 14.63
CA ASP A 261 11.80 -17.17 15.62
C ASP A 261 11.03 -15.90 16.07
N MET A 262 9.89 -15.68 15.41
CA MET A 262 8.98 -14.56 15.70
C MET A 262 7.85 -15.00 16.65
N ALA A 263 7.67 -16.29 16.86
CA ALA A 263 6.57 -16.83 17.66
C ALA A 263 6.68 -16.38 19.12
N SER A 264 7.86 -16.53 19.70
CA SER A 264 8.17 -16.18 21.09
C SER A 264 8.31 -14.66 21.34
N MET A 265 8.36 -13.86 20.25
CA MET A 265 8.64 -12.41 20.36
C MET A 265 7.43 -11.64 20.89
N PRO A 266 7.60 -10.79 21.92
CA PRO A 266 6.51 -9.91 22.40
C PRO A 266 5.96 -9.01 21.29
N TYR A 267 4.65 -8.74 21.32
CA TYR A 267 3.94 -8.00 20.28
C TYR A 267 4.61 -6.67 19.88
N PHE A 268 5.12 -5.92 20.87
CA PHE A 268 5.81 -4.66 20.60
C PHE A 268 7.08 -4.85 19.74
N PHE A 269 7.85 -5.89 19.99
CA PHE A 269 9.04 -6.19 19.18
C PHE A 269 8.68 -6.73 17.80
N LYS A 270 7.56 -7.50 17.68
CA LYS A 270 7.00 -7.87 16.38
C LYS A 270 6.63 -6.63 15.56
N LEU A 271 5.99 -5.65 16.18
CA LEU A 271 5.63 -4.38 15.55
C LEU A 271 6.88 -3.62 15.04
N LEU A 272 7.90 -3.47 15.87
CA LEU A 272 9.14 -2.82 15.46
C LEU A 272 9.86 -3.60 14.35
N SER A 273 9.86 -4.92 14.46
CA SER A 273 10.42 -5.80 13.44
C SER A 273 9.68 -5.66 12.10
N LEU A 274 8.35 -5.69 12.11
CA LEU A 274 7.54 -5.46 10.92
C LEU A 274 7.85 -4.12 10.26
N LEU A 275 8.02 -3.05 11.05
CA LEU A 275 8.21 -1.70 10.52
C LEU A 275 9.62 -1.42 10.01
N TYR A 276 10.65 -2.01 10.64
CA TYR A 276 12.03 -1.54 10.47
C TYR A 276 13.08 -2.62 10.18
N ARG A 277 12.76 -3.93 10.27
CA ARG A 277 13.71 -4.99 9.86
C ARG A 277 13.61 -5.27 8.35
N PRO A 278 14.73 -5.74 7.70
CA PRO A 278 16.03 -6.02 8.29
C PRO A 278 16.83 -4.76 8.62
N PHE A 279 17.72 -4.87 9.59
CA PHE A 279 18.78 -3.91 9.84
C PHE A 279 20.08 -4.36 9.19
N PHE A 280 21.13 -3.53 9.21
CA PHE A 280 22.43 -3.86 8.63
C PHE A 280 23.10 -5.10 9.26
N PHE A 281 22.79 -5.41 10.52
CA PHE A 281 23.26 -6.64 11.18
C PHE A 281 22.46 -7.91 10.78
N ASP A 282 21.29 -7.75 10.14
CA ASP A 282 20.53 -8.84 9.54
C ASP A 282 21.02 -9.17 8.11
N TYR A 283 22.26 -8.81 7.76
CA TYR A 283 22.78 -8.95 6.40
C TYR A 283 22.74 -10.39 5.91
N ASN A 284 22.05 -10.59 4.79
CA ASN A 284 21.95 -11.85 4.07
C ASN A 284 21.95 -11.59 2.53
N GLY A 285 22.98 -10.86 2.07
CA GLY A 285 23.13 -10.51 0.67
C GLY A 285 22.68 -9.11 0.30
N ILE A 286 22.83 -8.75 -0.98
CA ILE A 286 22.60 -7.38 -1.49
C ILE A 286 21.15 -6.90 -1.26
N PHE A 287 20.16 -7.79 -1.37
CA PHE A 287 18.76 -7.43 -1.18
C PHE A 287 18.46 -7.00 0.26
N SER A 288 19.06 -7.67 1.26
CA SER A 288 18.90 -7.27 2.67
C SER A 288 19.58 -5.94 2.96
N LEU A 289 20.70 -5.64 2.30
CA LEU A 289 21.39 -4.35 2.42
C LEU A 289 20.53 -3.20 1.88
N VAL A 290 19.98 -3.38 0.68
CA VAL A 290 19.06 -2.40 0.06
C VAL A 290 17.81 -2.19 0.94
N ALA A 291 17.24 -3.26 1.48
CA ALA A 291 16.11 -3.18 2.40
C ALA A 291 16.48 -2.47 3.71
N SER A 292 17.69 -2.69 4.25
CA SER A 292 18.17 -2.00 5.45
C SER A 292 18.32 -0.49 5.22
N LEU A 293 18.81 -0.09 4.05
CA LEU A 293 18.90 1.33 3.68
C LEU A 293 17.50 1.96 3.55
N GLN A 294 16.54 1.25 2.94
CA GLN A 294 15.15 1.68 2.90
C GLN A 294 14.57 1.83 4.32
N ASN A 295 14.93 0.94 5.24
CA ASN A 295 14.45 0.99 6.62
C ASN A 295 14.98 2.20 7.40
N VAL A 296 16.21 2.63 7.14
CA VAL A 296 16.72 3.91 7.69
C VAL A 296 15.84 5.07 7.24
N PHE A 297 15.47 5.12 5.96
CA PHE A 297 14.54 6.14 5.48
C PHE A 297 13.17 6.05 6.17
N MET A 298 12.63 4.84 6.37
CA MET A 298 11.36 4.64 7.08
C MET A 298 11.42 5.11 8.53
N ILE A 299 12.54 4.89 9.23
CA ILE A 299 12.78 5.41 10.59
C ILE A 299 12.76 6.93 10.58
N VAL A 300 13.48 7.57 9.64
CA VAL A 300 13.51 9.04 9.52
C VAL A 300 12.11 9.60 9.26
N VAL A 301 11.36 9.01 8.36
CA VAL A 301 9.98 9.41 8.03
C VAL A 301 9.06 9.28 9.24
N THR A 302 9.13 8.17 9.95
CA THR A 302 8.32 7.94 11.16
C THR A 302 8.71 8.91 12.29
N TYR A 303 10.01 9.16 12.47
CA TYR A 303 10.50 10.16 13.43
C TYR A 303 9.97 11.56 13.09
N LEU A 304 9.99 11.96 11.82
CA LEU A 304 9.45 13.25 11.38
C LEU A 304 7.94 13.37 11.67
N LEU A 305 7.17 12.30 11.47
CA LEU A 305 5.76 12.28 11.84
C LEU A 305 5.57 12.40 13.36
N ALA A 306 6.31 11.62 14.14
CA ALA A 306 6.24 11.66 15.60
C ALA A 306 6.60 13.04 16.16
N ARG A 307 7.68 13.64 15.65
CA ARG A 307 8.12 15.00 16.05
C ARG A 307 7.05 16.05 15.73
N ASN A 308 6.31 15.87 14.65
CA ASN A 308 5.30 16.83 14.17
C ASN A 308 3.87 16.32 14.43
N TRP A 309 3.66 15.50 15.47
CA TRP A 309 2.37 14.88 15.79
C TRP A 309 1.22 15.88 15.93
N ARG A 310 1.50 17.12 16.39
CA ARG A 310 0.49 18.18 16.52
C ARG A 310 -0.06 18.59 15.15
N ILE A 311 0.81 18.76 14.16
CA ILE A 311 0.40 19.09 12.77
C ILE A 311 -0.41 17.92 12.20
N TRP A 312 0.06 16.68 12.37
CA TRP A 312 -0.67 15.49 11.93
C TRP A 312 -2.06 15.42 12.58
N ARG A 313 -2.15 15.61 13.91
CA ARG A 313 -3.43 15.67 14.63
C ARG A 313 -4.37 16.74 14.05
N ASP A 314 -3.88 17.96 13.83
CA ASP A 314 -4.70 19.06 13.33
C ASP A 314 -5.21 18.76 11.91
N MET A 315 -4.38 18.17 11.05
CA MET A 315 -4.77 17.72 9.72
C MET A 315 -5.72 16.50 9.78
N PHE A 316 -5.55 15.61 10.73
CA PHE A 316 -6.48 14.51 10.96
C PHE A 316 -7.91 15.02 11.23
N PHE A 317 -8.07 16.05 12.06
CA PHE A 317 -9.39 16.62 12.30
C PHE A 317 -9.92 17.47 11.14
N ALA A 318 -9.05 18.01 10.31
CA ALA A 318 -9.44 18.88 9.20
C ALA A 318 -9.81 18.10 7.92
N SER A 319 -9.13 16.98 7.61
CA SER A 319 -9.23 16.28 6.33
C SER A 319 -9.72 14.84 6.47
N ILE A 320 -10.77 14.49 5.70
CA ILE A 320 -11.26 13.11 5.60
C ILE A 320 -10.20 12.17 5.02
N ALA A 321 -9.40 12.64 4.05
CA ALA A 321 -8.36 11.83 3.43
C ALA A 321 -7.24 11.49 4.42
N VAL A 322 -6.82 12.46 5.26
CA VAL A 322 -5.81 12.20 6.31
C VAL A 322 -6.38 11.28 7.38
N ARG A 323 -7.66 11.44 7.78
CA ARG A 323 -8.34 10.51 8.70
C ARG A 323 -8.37 9.09 8.14
N TYR A 324 -8.82 8.95 6.89
CA TYR A 324 -8.86 7.66 6.20
C TYR A 324 -7.48 7.00 6.15
N ALA A 325 -6.47 7.73 5.65
CA ALA A 325 -5.12 7.23 5.54
C ALA A 325 -4.54 6.81 6.91
N THR A 326 -4.85 7.57 7.97
CA THR A 326 -4.44 7.26 9.34
C THR A 326 -5.10 5.98 9.85
N PHE A 327 -6.43 5.84 9.73
CA PHE A 327 -7.14 4.63 10.17
C PHE A 327 -6.71 3.40 9.38
N PHE A 328 -6.57 3.54 8.06
CA PHE A 328 -6.08 2.46 7.21
C PHE A 328 -4.65 2.03 7.60
N LEU A 329 -3.74 3.00 7.77
CA LEU A 329 -2.35 2.74 8.17
C LEU A 329 -2.28 1.98 9.51
N PHE A 330 -2.95 2.48 10.54
CA PHE A 330 -2.95 1.82 11.84
C PHE A 330 -3.65 0.46 11.82
N GLY A 331 -4.79 0.34 11.12
CA GLY A 331 -5.49 -0.92 10.95
C GLY A 331 -4.62 -1.97 10.26
N MET A 332 -3.89 -1.58 9.20
CA MET A 332 -2.95 -2.46 8.52
C MET A 332 -1.76 -2.85 9.40
N ILE A 333 -1.15 -1.90 10.09
CA ILE A 333 -0.01 -2.18 10.98
C ILE A 333 -0.42 -3.15 12.09
N LEU A 334 -1.54 -2.90 12.77
CA LEU A 334 -2.04 -3.77 13.83
C LEU A 334 -2.34 -5.18 13.32
N PHE A 335 -3.07 -5.27 12.21
CA PHE A 335 -3.42 -6.54 11.58
C PHE A 335 -2.18 -7.34 11.17
N LEU A 336 -1.26 -6.71 10.42
CA LEU A 336 -0.06 -7.38 9.94
C LEU A 336 0.87 -7.81 11.06
N THR A 337 0.94 -7.05 12.17
CA THR A 337 1.75 -7.44 13.34
C THR A 337 1.26 -8.74 13.97
N ILE A 338 -0.06 -8.97 13.98
CA ILE A 338 -0.64 -10.21 14.54
C ILE A 338 -0.18 -11.43 13.74
N ILE A 339 -0.19 -11.34 12.41
CA ILE A 339 0.13 -12.45 11.50
C ILE A 339 1.60 -12.47 11.06
N TYR A 340 2.45 -11.63 11.67
CA TYR A 340 3.85 -11.49 11.28
C TYR A 340 4.71 -12.64 11.81
N TYR A 341 5.39 -13.36 10.91
CA TYR A 341 6.25 -14.49 11.24
C TYR A 341 7.58 -14.55 10.45
N ASN A 342 7.75 -13.71 9.42
CA ASN A 342 8.94 -13.73 8.56
C ASN A 342 9.32 -12.32 8.09
N VAL A 343 10.62 -11.96 8.17
CA VAL A 343 11.13 -10.62 7.82
C VAL A 343 10.94 -10.32 6.34
N GLY A 344 11.19 -11.29 5.45
CA GLY A 344 11.01 -11.13 4.01
C GLY A 344 9.54 -10.88 3.65
N LEU A 345 8.62 -11.62 4.28
CA LEU A 345 7.19 -11.41 4.13
C LEU A 345 6.77 -10.04 4.66
N GLY A 346 7.33 -9.61 5.80
CA GLY A 346 7.09 -8.28 6.37
C GLY A 346 7.49 -7.15 5.44
N LEU A 347 8.65 -7.25 4.79
CA LEU A 347 9.09 -6.30 3.76
C LEU A 347 8.05 -6.16 2.62
N ARG A 348 7.58 -7.28 2.11
CA ARG A 348 6.58 -7.33 1.06
C ARG A 348 5.23 -6.77 1.52
N GLN A 349 4.81 -7.09 2.74
CA GLN A 349 3.53 -6.65 3.30
C GLN A 349 3.48 -5.15 3.61
N ARG A 350 4.62 -4.53 3.94
CA ARG A 350 4.70 -3.07 4.18
C ARG A 350 4.29 -2.25 2.97
N GLU A 351 4.56 -2.73 1.76
CA GLU A 351 4.20 -2.01 0.54
C GLU A 351 2.68 -1.80 0.42
N MET A 352 1.87 -2.60 1.12
CA MET A 352 0.41 -2.45 1.12
C MET A 352 -0.10 -1.21 1.86
N PHE A 353 0.67 -0.66 2.81
CA PHE A 353 0.28 0.57 3.51
C PHE A 353 1.20 1.77 3.21
N THR A 354 2.26 1.55 2.46
CA THR A 354 3.21 2.59 2.05
C THR A 354 2.55 3.80 1.37
N PRO A 355 1.56 3.67 0.47
CA PRO A 355 0.88 4.82 -0.12
C PRO A 355 0.17 5.70 0.92
N ALA A 356 -0.46 5.10 1.93
CA ALA A 356 -1.13 5.84 3.00
C ALA A 356 -0.13 6.58 3.90
N LEU A 357 0.97 5.92 4.27
CA LEU A 357 2.05 6.54 5.05
C LEU A 357 2.64 7.74 4.31
N PHE A 358 3.01 7.58 3.05
CA PHE A 358 3.64 8.65 2.26
C PHE A 358 2.70 9.81 1.99
N PHE A 359 1.42 9.54 1.83
CA PHE A 359 0.40 10.58 1.77
C PHE A 359 0.37 11.42 3.05
N ILE A 360 0.33 10.80 4.23
CA ILE A 360 0.34 11.49 5.53
C ILE A 360 1.62 12.32 5.70
N VAL A 361 2.78 11.71 5.39
CA VAL A 361 4.09 12.39 5.47
C VAL A 361 4.13 13.62 4.59
N THR A 362 3.66 13.51 3.34
CA THR A 362 3.60 14.64 2.41
C THR A 362 2.72 15.76 2.95
N ALA A 363 1.54 15.41 3.48
CA ALA A 363 0.61 16.36 4.05
C ALA A 363 1.23 17.14 5.23
N VAL A 364 1.85 16.42 6.17
CA VAL A 364 2.52 17.04 7.35
C VAL A 364 3.72 17.89 6.93
N PHE A 365 4.53 17.40 6.00
CA PHE A 365 5.73 18.08 5.54
C PHE A 365 5.41 19.40 4.80
N CYS A 366 4.37 19.40 3.96
CA CYS A 366 3.90 20.64 3.30
C CYS A 366 3.51 21.70 4.33
N HIS A 367 2.85 21.30 5.40
CA HIS A 367 2.40 22.21 6.45
C HIS A 367 3.56 22.83 7.26
N ILE A 368 4.68 22.11 7.37
CA ILE A 368 5.90 22.62 8.02
C ILE A 368 6.58 23.70 7.17
N ARG A 369 6.60 23.51 5.84
CA ARG A 369 7.37 24.35 4.91
C ARG A 369 6.67 25.66 4.51
N VAL A 370 5.35 25.74 4.67
CA VAL A 370 4.64 27.00 4.41
C VAL A 370 4.87 27.95 5.59
N PRO A 371 5.65 29.03 5.44
CA PRO A 371 5.75 30.04 6.49
C PRO A 371 4.34 30.53 6.79
N ARG A 372 4.00 30.69 8.07
CA ARG A 372 2.75 31.30 8.54
C ARG A 372 2.74 32.80 8.20
N SER A 373 2.77 33.15 6.92
CA SER A 373 2.44 34.47 6.42
C SER A 373 0.93 34.62 6.27
N LEU A 374 0.19 34.28 7.34
CA LEU A 374 -1.18 34.74 7.49
C LEU A 374 -1.12 36.08 8.22
N PRO A 375 -1.85 37.09 7.75
CA PRO A 375 -1.90 38.38 8.44
C PRO A 375 -2.35 38.13 9.88
N HIS A 376 -1.65 38.75 10.84
CA HIS A 376 -2.02 38.80 12.25
C HIS A 376 -3.45 39.37 12.33
N ARG A 377 -4.46 38.52 12.41
CA ARG A 377 -5.77 38.89 12.95
C ARG A 377 -5.66 38.78 14.46
N GLY A 378 -6.15 39.79 15.13
CA GLY A 378 -6.00 40.07 16.52
C GLY A 378 -6.39 38.92 17.49
N PRO A 379 -6.12 39.05 18.79
CA PRO A 379 -6.29 37.99 19.78
C PRO A 379 -7.77 37.66 19.95
N GLY A 380 -8.21 36.54 19.34
CA GLY A 380 -9.60 36.10 19.47
C GLY A 380 -10.04 34.92 18.56
N GLU A 381 -9.39 34.66 17.44
CA GLU A 381 -9.84 33.57 16.55
C GLU A 381 -8.75 32.55 16.24
N HIS A 382 -8.59 31.56 17.12
CA HIS A 382 -7.87 30.33 16.83
C HIS A 382 -8.75 29.38 15.97
N ARG A 383 -8.99 29.72 14.70
CA ARG A 383 -9.40 28.75 13.69
C ARG A 383 -8.25 28.57 12.69
N VAL A 384 -7.59 27.43 12.74
CA VAL A 384 -6.75 26.95 11.66
C VAL A 384 -7.68 26.66 10.48
N THR A 385 -7.86 27.63 9.61
CA THR A 385 -8.54 27.44 8.33
C THR A 385 -7.55 26.76 7.40
N VAL A 386 -7.68 25.45 7.25
CA VAL A 386 -7.16 24.77 6.06
C VAL A 386 -7.79 25.45 4.85
N PRO A 387 -7.04 25.82 3.79
CA PRO A 387 -7.63 26.46 2.62
C PRO A 387 -8.84 25.65 2.16
N GLU A 388 -10.00 26.27 2.06
CA GLU A 388 -11.28 25.61 1.68
C GLU A 388 -11.19 24.82 0.37
N ARG A 389 -10.21 25.12 -0.49
CA ARG A 389 -9.95 24.39 -1.73
C ARG A 389 -9.54 22.92 -1.55
N VAL A 390 -9.10 22.50 -0.37
CA VAL A 390 -8.79 21.09 -0.05
C VAL A 390 -10.01 20.39 0.56
N VAL A 391 -11.01 21.15 1.04
CA VAL A 391 -12.14 20.63 1.82
C VAL A 391 -13.44 20.60 0.99
N SER A 392 -13.53 21.37 -0.10
CA SER A 392 -14.77 21.59 -0.88
C SER A 392 -14.75 20.86 -2.24
N GLY A 393 -14.17 19.69 -2.32
CA GLY A 393 -14.22 18.84 -3.52
C GLY A 393 -15.01 17.55 -3.29
#